data_84c0938d6abc36405190c4beb482fb44
#
_entry.id   84c0938d6abc36405190c4beb482fb44
#
_cell.length_a   1.000
_cell.length_b   1.000
_cell.length_c   1.000
_cell.angle_alpha   90.00
_cell.angle_beta   90.00
_cell.angle_gamma   90.00
#
_symmetry.space_group_name_H-M   'P 1'
#
loop_
_entity.id
_entity.type
_entity.pdbx_description
1 polymer ?
#
loop_
_entity_poly.entity_id
_entity_poly.type
_entity_poly.pdbx_seq_one_letter_code
_entity_poly.pdbx_strand_id
1 'polypeptide(L)'
;ILFLHQKGIRKMEAFILVLVATIGACFLLEILLSRPDVPGIARGFLPSLPDRDALYYAIGILGATVMPHNLYLHSALVQSRKVEKTAQGIHQSLKYNVIDSVVALNIAFFINAAILVMSAAVFFRSGHTEIASIQEAHKLLAPLVGSGIAPVLFAVALICAGQSSTITGTLAGQIVMEGFVNIRLRPWLRRLVTRAIAIIPAVLTIAVAGEGASGELLVFSQVLLSMQLSFAVIPLIHMVSDRKRMGAFVIRPWVKGLSWACAGIIVVLNVKLVVDEVGGWLAKGGAAGAAARFVAIPVFVAVGLLLLYVIAEPVLFAGRGKRQPPDVHHPEIDDVEPARPFRKIAAALDFGEADAEVLSRAAGLAAANRCPLLLVHCVESAGAAAMGGEITDTESEKDL
;
A
#
# COMPACT_ATOMS: atom_id res chain seq x y z
N ILE A 1 6.83 11.67 -14.67
CA ILE A 1 6.64 11.19 -13.29
C ILE A 1 7.70 11.83 -12.36
N LEU A 2 9.03 11.69 -12.63
CA LEU A 2 10.09 12.28 -11.81
C LEU A 2 9.93 13.79 -11.62
N PHE A 3 9.52 14.51 -12.65
CA PHE A 3 9.26 15.95 -12.60
C PHE A 3 8.00 16.30 -11.78
N LEU A 4 7.02 15.42 -11.73
CA LEU A 4 5.80 15.63 -10.95
C LEU A 4 6.08 15.56 -9.44
N HIS A 5 7.00 14.68 -9.04
CA HIS A 5 7.45 14.57 -7.65
C HIS A 5 8.10 15.86 -7.12
N GLN A 6 8.76 16.63 -8.00
CA GLN A 6 9.37 17.91 -7.62
C GLN A 6 8.36 19.05 -7.41
N LYS A 7 7.11 18.88 -7.89
CA LYS A 7 6.06 19.91 -7.79
C LYS A 7 5.15 19.81 -6.55
N GLY A 8 5.46 18.90 -5.62
CA GLY A 8 4.73 18.70 -4.37
C GLY A 8 3.61 17.64 -4.42
N ILE A 9 3.29 17.09 -3.26
CA ILE A 9 2.35 15.97 -3.06
C ILE A 9 0.96 16.30 -3.58
N ARG A 10 0.42 17.48 -3.28
CA ARG A 10 -0.95 17.87 -3.67
C ARG A 10 -1.17 17.86 -5.18
N LYS A 11 -0.18 18.28 -5.98
CA LYS A 11 -0.27 18.24 -7.44
C LYS A 11 -0.23 16.82 -7.98
N MET A 12 0.52 15.95 -7.33
CA MET A 12 0.59 14.53 -7.66
C MET A 12 -0.71 13.82 -7.31
N GLU A 13 -1.28 14.06 -6.13
CA GLU A 13 -2.61 13.53 -5.74
C GLU A 13 -3.70 13.98 -6.72
N ALA A 14 -3.72 15.28 -7.07
CA ALA A 14 -4.68 15.80 -8.05
C ALA A 14 -4.52 15.13 -9.42
N PHE A 15 -3.29 14.90 -9.87
CA PHE A 15 -3.04 14.20 -11.13
C PHE A 15 -3.54 12.74 -11.09
N ILE A 16 -3.26 12.02 -10.01
CA ILE A 16 -3.77 10.65 -9.82
C ILE A 16 -5.30 10.63 -9.80
N LEU A 17 -5.92 11.60 -9.12
CA LEU A 17 -7.38 11.72 -9.07
C LEU A 17 -7.99 11.90 -10.46
N VAL A 18 -7.38 12.75 -11.32
CA VAL A 18 -7.81 12.94 -12.71
C VAL A 18 -7.70 11.64 -13.50
N LEU A 19 -6.59 10.89 -13.34
CA LEU A 19 -6.42 9.59 -14.01
C LEU A 19 -7.51 8.59 -13.57
N VAL A 20 -7.76 8.47 -12.27
CA VAL A 20 -8.79 7.57 -11.70
C VAL A 20 -10.20 7.98 -12.17
N ALA A 21 -10.50 9.28 -12.19
CA ALA A 21 -11.78 9.78 -12.70
C ALA A 21 -11.96 9.46 -14.19
N THR A 22 -10.89 9.59 -15.00
CA THR A 22 -10.91 9.20 -16.41
C THR A 22 -11.16 7.72 -16.61
N ILE A 23 -10.51 6.85 -15.82
CA ILE A 23 -10.74 5.40 -15.83
C ILE A 23 -12.21 5.10 -15.52
N GLY A 24 -12.74 5.70 -14.45
CA GLY A 24 -14.13 5.52 -14.03
C GLY A 24 -15.12 5.95 -15.13
N ALA A 25 -14.88 7.09 -15.76
CA ALA A 25 -15.71 7.59 -16.87
C ALA A 25 -15.67 6.66 -18.08
N CYS A 26 -14.48 6.17 -18.47
CA CYS A 26 -14.35 5.23 -19.59
C CYS A 26 -15.12 3.94 -19.34
N PHE A 27 -14.94 3.29 -18.19
CA PHE A 27 -15.65 2.04 -17.87
C PHE A 27 -17.14 2.25 -17.64
N LEU A 28 -17.58 3.39 -17.12
CA LEU A 28 -18.99 3.73 -17.05
C LEU A 28 -19.63 3.79 -18.44
N LEU A 29 -18.97 4.46 -19.38
CA LEU A 29 -19.43 4.52 -20.78
C LEU A 29 -19.45 3.13 -21.43
N GLU A 30 -18.42 2.30 -21.20
CA GLU A 30 -18.38 0.93 -21.71
C GLU A 30 -19.51 0.05 -21.16
N ILE A 31 -19.85 0.17 -19.87
CA ILE A 31 -21.03 -0.53 -19.31
C ILE A 31 -22.30 -0.08 -20.01
N LEU A 32 -22.50 1.21 -20.21
CA LEU A 32 -23.69 1.71 -20.89
C LEU A 32 -23.80 1.18 -22.33
N LEU A 33 -22.66 1.05 -23.03
CA LEU A 33 -22.60 0.50 -24.38
C LEU A 33 -22.81 -1.01 -24.42
N SER A 34 -22.32 -1.74 -23.42
CA SER A 34 -22.38 -3.22 -23.35
C SER A 34 -23.76 -3.78 -22.98
N ARG A 35 -24.69 -2.95 -22.48
CA ARG A 35 -26.04 -3.32 -22.07
C ARG A 35 -26.09 -4.60 -21.23
N PRO A 36 -25.47 -4.63 -20.04
CA PRO A 36 -25.38 -5.84 -19.22
C PRO A 36 -26.74 -6.29 -18.70
N ASP A 37 -26.84 -7.58 -18.39
CA ASP A 37 -28.01 -8.18 -17.76
C ASP A 37 -28.06 -7.83 -16.25
N VAL A 38 -28.91 -6.88 -15.87
CA VAL A 38 -29.04 -6.42 -14.48
C VAL A 38 -29.46 -7.56 -13.51
N PRO A 39 -30.43 -8.44 -13.83
CA PRO A 39 -30.73 -9.60 -13.02
C PRO A 39 -29.54 -10.55 -12.85
N GLY A 40 -28.74 -10.74 -13.89
CA GLY A 40 -27.49 -11.51 -13.83
C GLY A 40 -26.46 -10.92 -12.88
N ILE A 41 -26.29 -9.58 -12.90
CA ILE A 41 -25.42 -8.87 -11.97
C ILE A 41 -25.88 -9.10 -10.51
N ALA A 42 -27.18 -8.98 -10.24
CA ALA A 42 -27.73 -9.20 -8.91
C ALA A 42 -27.47 -10.63 -8.38
N ARG A 43 -27.59 -11.65 -9.25
CA ARG A 43 -27.25 -13.03 -8.91
C ARG A 43 -25.76 -13.23 -8.66
N GLY A 44 -24.90 -12.47 -9.34
CA GLY A 44 -23.45 -12.52 -9.17
C GLY A 44 -22.96 -12.06 -7.79
N PHE A 45 -23.79 -11.37 -6.99
CA PHE A 45 -23.46 -11.07 -5.59
C PHE A 45 -23.55 -12.28 -4.66
N LEU A 46 -24.15 -13.40 -5.11
CA LEU A 46 -24.12 -14.64 -4.36
C LEU A 46 -22.77 -15.35 -4.60
N PRO A 47 -21.94 -15.54 -3.55
CA PRO A 47 -20.64 -16.16 -3.71
C PRO A 47 -20.77 -17.59 -4.27
N SER A 48 -20.08 -17.85 -5.37
CA SER A 48 -19.94 -19.19 -5.94
C SER A 48 -18.52 -19.38 -6.47
N LEU A 49 -17.91 -20.52 -6.17
CA LEU A 49 -16.60 -20.92 -6.66
C LEU A 49 -16.76 -22.30 -7.32
N PRO A 50 -17.17 -22.36 -8.59
CA PRO A 50 -17.53 -23.61 -9.25
C PRO A 50 -16.34 -24.54 -9.45
N ASP A 51 -15.13 -24.03 -9.65
CA ASP A 51 -13.94 -24.82 -9.98
C ASP A 51 -12.65 -24.21 -9.39
N ARG A 52 -11.51 -24.87 -9.66
CA ARG A 52 -10.19 -24.43 -9.17
C ARG A 52 -9.72 -23.14 -9.85
N ASP A 53 -10.05 -22.98 -11.12
CA ASP A 53 -9.65 -21.80 -11.89
C ASP A 53 -10.38 -20.56 -11.38
N ALA A 54 -11.68 -20.68 -11.08
CA ALA A 54 -12.44 -19.61 -10.43
C ALA A 54 -11.83 -19.19 -9.08
N LEU A 55 -11.37 -20.16 -8.27
CA LEU A 55 -10.68 -19.88 -7.02
C LEU A 55 -9.35 -19.13 -7.26
N TYR A 56 -8.53 -19.57 -8.22
CA TYR A 56 -7.27 -18.97 -8.56
C TYR A 56 -7.44 -17.50 -8.98
N TYR A 57 -8.36 -17.22 -9.89
CA TYR A 57 -8.67 -15.86 -10.34
C TYR A 57 -9.29 -15.01 -9.22
N ALA A 58 -10.15 -15.57 -8.38
CA ALA A 58 -10.73 -14.84 -7.25
C ALA A 58 -9.64 -14.39 -6.25
N ILE A 59 -8.65 -15.23 -5.97
CA ILE A 59 -7.51 -14.88 -5.11
C ILE A 59 -6.61 -13.88 -5.79
N GLY A 60 -6.39 -14.00 -7.11
CA GLY A 60 -5.68 -12.99 -7.91
C GLY A 60 -6.34 -11.62 -7.83
N ILE A 61 -7.67 -11.55 -7.99
CA ILE A 61 -8.46 -10.32 -7.86
C ILE A 61 -8.34 -9.75 -6.44
N LEU A 62 -8.40 -10.60 -5.41
CA LEU A 62 -8.23 -10.18 -4.03
C LEU A 62 -6.84 -9.53 -3.81
N GLY A 63 -5.77 -10.17 -4.29
CA GLY A 63 -4.40 -9.65 -4.23
C GLY A 63 -4.21 -8.36 -5.01
N ALA A 64 -4.85 -8.22 -6.17
CA ALA A 64 -4.85 -7.01 -6.97
C ALA A 64 -5.59 -5.85 -6.31
N THR A 65 -6.66 -6.14 -5.56
CA THR A 65 -7.50 -5.14 -4.91
C THR A 65 -6.88 -4.64 -3.61
N VAL A 66 -6.40 -5.57 -2.76
CA VAL A 66 -5.84 -5.25 -1.44
C VAL A 66 -4.36 -5.60 -1.41
N MET A 67 -3.54 -4.68 -1.87
CA MET A 67 -2.09 -4.86 -1.92
C MET A 67 -1.45 -4.52 -0.57
N PRO A 68 -0.55 -5.37 -0.01
CA PRO A 68 0.12 -5.10 1.27
C PRO A 68 0.86 -3.77 1.31
N HIS A 69 1.57 -3.44 0.23
CA HIS A 69 2.34 -2.21 0.14
C HIS A 69 1.47 -0.94 0.09
N ASN A 70 0.21 -1.03 -0.33
CA ASN A 70 -0.72 0.10 -0.28
C ASN A 70 -1.14 0.44 1.16
N LEU A 71 -1.20 -0.54 2.07
CA LEU A 71 -1.43 -0.30 3.49
C LEU A 71 -0.29 0.54 4.10
N TYR A 72 0.96 0.21 3.75
CA TYR A 72 2.14 0.98 4.19
C TYR A 72 2.18 2.36 3.56
N LEU A 73 1.88 2.48 2.26
CA LEU A 73 1.79 3.76 1.56
C LEU A 73 0.75 4.68 2.20
N HIS A 74 -0.46 4.17 2.45
CA HIS A 74 -1.53 4.95 3.08
C HIS A 74 -1.13 5.43 4.47
N SER A 75 -0.54 4.56 5.29
CA SER A 75 -0.04 4.93 6.61
C SER A 75 1.02 6.04 6.56
N ALA A 76 1.94 5.98 5.60
CA ALA A 76 2.96 7.00 5.41
C ALA A 76 2.38 8.35 4.94
N LEU A 77 1.42 8.32 4.01
CA LEU A 77 0.76 9.53 3.52
C LEU A 77 -0.07 10.25 4.59
N VAL A 78 -0.72 9.49 5.49
CA VAL A 78 -1.46 10.08 6.62
C VAL A 78 -0.54 10.84 7.56
N GLN A 79 0.70 10.37 7.77
CA GLN A 79 1.69 11.05 8.61
C GLN A 79 2.15 12.41 8.06
N SER A 80 2.00 12.65 6.75
CA SER A 80 2.34 13.94 6.13
C SER A 80 1.28 15.03 6.36
N ARG A 81 0.15 14.70 6.96
CA ARG A 81 -0.95 15.64 7.22
C ARG A 81 -0.73 16.37 8.55
N LYS A 82 -0.97 17.67 8.58
CA LYS A 82 -0.97 18.45 9.83
C LYS A 82 -2.16 18.03 10.69
N VAL A 83 -1.90 17.43 11.84
CA VAL A 83 -2.93 17.01 12.81
C VAL A 83 -2.66 17.73 14.13
N GLU A 84 -3.67 18.43 14.65
CA GLU A 84 -3.58 18.98 16.00
C GLU A 84 -3.40 17.86 17.02
N LYS A 85 -2.38 17.96 17.86
CA LYS A 85 -2.03 16.94 18.86
C LYS A 85 -3.01 16.89 20.06
N THR A 86 -4.18 17.53 19.96
CA THR A 86 -5.27 17.49 20.94
C THR A 86 -6.13 16.24 20.70
N ALA A 87 -6.77 15.72 21.75
CA ALA A 87 -7.69 14.57 21.62
C ALA A 87 -8.82 14.85 20.61
N GLN A 88 -9.30 16.09 20.56
CA GLN A 88 -10.35 16.53 19.62
C GLN A 88 -9.82 16.59 18.19
N GLY A 89 -8.61 17.15 17.97
CA GLY A 89 -7.96 17.23 16.65
C GLY A 89 -7.69 15.84 16.09
N ILE A 90 -7.17 14.92 16.91
CA ILE A 90 -6.95 13.51 16.52
C ILE A 90 -8.27 12.84 16.13
N HIS A 91 -9.33 13.02 16.93
CA HIS A 91 -10.65 12.44 16.64
C HIS A 91 -11.23 12.97 15.33
N GLN A 92 -11.11 14.26 15.07
CA GLN A 92 -11.57 14.89 13.84
C GLN A 92 -10.76 14.39 12.63
N SER A 93 -9.45 14.29 12.75
CA SER A 93 -8.56 13.75 11.70
C SER A 93 -8.90 12.29 11.39
N LEU A 94 -9.11 11.44 12.39
CA LEU A 94 -9.55 10.06 12.21
C LEU A 94 -10.88 9.97 11.48
N LYS A 95 -11.86 10.83 11.84
CA LYS A 95 -13.15 10.87 11.15
C LYS A 95 -13.02 11.21 9.68
N TYR A 96 -12.25 12.23 9.33
CA TYR A 96 -12.02 12.60 7.93
C TYR A 96 -11.25 11.52 7.17
N ASN A 97 -10.26 10.89 7.79
CA ASN A 97 -9.51 9.80 7.18
C ASN A 97 -10.39 8.57 6.89
N VAL A 98 -11.30 8.24 7.79
CA VAL A 98 -12.29 7.16 7.56
C VAL A 98 -13.24 7.51 6.41
N ILE A 99 -13.76 8.74 6.36
CA ILE A 99 -14.65 9.19 5.28
C ILE A 99 -13.91 9.14 3.94
N ASP A 100 -12.71 9.69 3.87
CA ASP A 100 -11.85 9.69 2.69
C ASP A 100 -11.62 8.25 2.18
N SER A 101 -11.21 7.34 3.08
CA SER A 101 -10.99 5.94 2.75
C SER A 101 -12.26 5.23 2.26
N VAL A 102 -13.39 5.44 2.94
CA VAL A 102 -14.68 4.83 2.55
C VAL A 102 -15.11 5.32 1.17
N VAL A 103 -15.03 6.62 0.90
CA VAL A 103 -15.40 7.18 -0.41
C VAL A 103 -14.47 6.65 -1.50
N ALA A 104 -13.16 6.72 -1.30
CA ALA A 104 -12.18 6.26 -2.28
C ALA A 104 -12.33 4.76 -2.59
N LEU A 105 -12.49 3.90 -1.56
CA LEU A 105 -12.65 2.47 -1.74
C LEU A 105 -13.97 2.09 -2.41
N ASN A 106 -15.07 2.83 -2.14
CA ASN A 106 -16.32 2.59 -2.87
C ASN A 106 -16.21 2.98 -4.35
N ILE A 107 -15.55 4.10 -4.69
CA ILE A 107 -15.30 4.47 -6.07
C ILE A 107 -14.47 3.38 -6.77
N ALA A 108 -13.40 2.91 -6.13
CA ALA A 108 -12.58 1.82 -6.65
C ALA A 108 -13.38 0.52 -6.83
N PHE A 109 -14.27 0.19 -5.88
CA PHE A 109 -15.16 -0.96 -5.99
C PHE A 109 -16.05 -0.87 -7.23
N PHE A 110 -16.69 0.27 -7.48
CA PHE A 110 -17.54 0.44 -8.65
C PHE A 110 -16.75 0.35 -9.97
N ILE A 111 -15.52 0.88 -10.03
CA ILE A 111 -14.65 0.74 -11.19
C ILE A 111 -14.28 -0.73 -11.42
N ASN A 112 -13.87 -1.46 -10.40
CA ASN A 112 -13.53 -2.88 -10.51
C ASN A 112 -14.74 -3.73 -10.90
N ALA A 113 -15.90 -3.47 -10.30
CA ALA A 113 -17.16 -4.12 -10.68
C ALA A 113 -17.52 -3.83 -12.13
N ALA A 114 -17.32 -2.60 -12.59
CA ALA A 114 -17.56 -2.19 -13.99
C ALA A 114 -16.75 -3.02 -14.97
N ILE A 115 -15.46 -3.24 -14.68
CA ILE A 115 -14.58 -4.06 -15.53
C ILE A 115 -15.08 -5.51 -15.60
N LEU A 116 -15.43 -6.11 -14.46
CA LEU A 116 -15.95 -7.48 -14.40
C LEU A 116 -17.28 -7.63 -15.12
N VAL A 117 -18.20 -6.69 -14.91
CA VAL A 117 -19.53 -6.69 -15.56
C VAL A 117 -19.40 -6.54 -17.07
N MET A 118 -18.55 -5.60 -17.52
CA MET A 118 -18.27 -5.40 -18.94
C MET A 118 -17.66 -6.67 -19.56
N SER A 119 -16.65 -7.23 -18.92
CA SER A 119 -16.02 -8.48 -19.40
C SER A 119 -17.02 -9.63 -19.51
N ALA A 120 -17.88 -9.82 -18.51
CA ALA A 120 -18.92 -10.84 -18.54
C ALA A 120 -19.98 -10.59 -19.63
N ALA A 121 -20.42 -9.33 -19.79
CA ALA A 121 -21.45 -8.96 -20.75
C ALA A 121 -20.96 -9.05 -22.20
N VAL A 122 -19.72 -8.69 -22.46
CA VAL A 122 -19.17 -8.60 -23.83
C VAL A 122 -18.55 -9.93 -24.25
N PHE A 123 -17.65 -10.50 -23.45
CA PHE A 123 -16.86 -11.65 -23.86
C PHE A 123 -17.54 -12.99 -23.48
N PHE A 124 -17.88 -13.17 -22.21
CA PHE A 124 -18.43 -14.43 -21.74
C PHE A 124 -19.77 -14.79 -22.39
N ARG A 125 -20.70 -13.83 -22.51
CA ARG A 125 -22.00 -14.07 -23.17
C ARG A 125 -21.89 -14.29 -24.68
N SER A 126 -20.83 -13.81 -25.31
CA SER A 126 -20.55 -14.02 -26.74
C SER A 126 -19.78 -15.32 -26.99
N GLY A 127 -19.55 -16.15 -25.98
CA GLY A 127 -18.86 -17.42 -26.09
C GLY A 127 -17.33 -17.32 -26.17
N HIS A 128 -16.75 -16.13 -25.98
CA HIS A 128 -15.31 -15.92 -25.99
C HIS A 128 -14.78 -16.10 -24.55
N THR A 129 -14.56 -17.34 -24.14
CA THR A 129 -14.14 -17.69 -22.76
C THR A 129 -12.61 -17.83 -22.60
N GLU A 130 -11.86 -17.83 -23.71
CA GLU A 130 -10.39 -18.09 -23.70
C GLU A 130 -9.57 -16.86 -24.05
N ILE A 131 -10.06 -15.64 -23.72
CA ILE A 131 -9.30 -14.42 -24.00
C ILE A 131 -8.17 -14.32 -22.98
N ALA A 132 -6.95 -14.60 -23.45
CA ALA A 132 -5.75 -14.64 -22.60
C ALA A 132 -4.99 -13.31 -22.52
N SER A 133 -5.23 -12.37 -23.45
CA SER A 133 -4.45 -11.14 -23.51
C SER A 133 -5.31 -9.87 -23.58
N ILE A 134 -4.77 -8.78 -23.00
CA ILE A 134 -5.37 -7.45 -23.05
C ILE A 134 -5.47 -6.94 -24.50
N GLN A 135 -4.52 -7.31 -25.36
CA GLN A 135 -4.48 -6.96 -26.76
C GLN A 135 -5.61 -7.63 -27.54
N GLU A 136 -5.91 -8.89 -27.23
CA GLU A 136 -7.01 -9.62 -27.82
C GLU A 136 -8.36 -9.04 -27.38
N ALA A 137 -8.53 -8.78 -26.08
CA ALA A 137 -9.70 -8.11 -25.55
C ALA A 137 -9.97 -6.78 -26.27
N HIS A 138 -8.94 -5.94 -26.48
CA HIS A 138 -9.05 -4.69 -27.20
C HIS A 138 -9.55 -4.87 -28.64
N LYS A 139 -9.03 -5.86 -29.37
CA LYS A 139 -9.44 -6.14 -30.76
C LYS A 139 -10.88 -6.62 -30.87
N LEU A 140 -11.34 -7.42 -29.90
CA LEU A 140 -12.68 -8.00 -29.88
C LEU A 140 -13.76 -7.03 -29.40
N LEU A 141 -13.40 -5.96 -28.70
CA LEU A 141 -14.35 -5.00 -28.15
C LEU A 141 -15.21 -4.31 -29.24
N ALA A 142 -14.61 -3.87 -30.34
CA ALA A 142 -15.34 -3.18 -31.41
C ALA A 142 -16.43 -4.06 -32.06
N PRO A 143 -16.13 -5.29 -32.52
CA PRO A 143 -17.15 -6.14 -33.14
C PRO A 143 -18.21 -6.64 -32.14
N LEU A 144 -17.86 -6.88 -30.88
CA LEU A 144 -18.78 -7.44 -29.89
C LEU A 144 -19.73 -6.39 -29.29
N VAL A 145 -19.24 -5.17 -29.07
CA VAL A 145 -20.05 -4.05 -28.55
C VAL A 145 -20.81 -3.34 -29.68
N GLY A 146 -20.34 -3.49 -30.93
CA GLY A 146 -20.91 -2.80 -32.09
C GLY A 146 -20.59 -1.30 -32.10
N SER A 147 -19.54 -0.87 -31.42
CA SER A 147 -19.13 0.53 -31.29
C SER A 147 -17.64 0.70 -31.52
N GLY A 148 -17.25 1.56 -32.46
CA GLY A 148 -15.84 1.91 -32.70
C GLY A 148 -15.20 2.75 -31.56
N ILE A 149 -16.01 3.27 -30.62
CA ILE A 149 -15.53 4.08 -29.50
C ILE A 149 -15.07 3.18 -28.34
N ALA A 150 -15.67 1.99 -28.17
CA ALA A 150 -15.36 1.09 -27.04
C ALA A 150 -13.86 0.73 -26.95
N PRO A 151 -13.16 0.32 -28.02
CA PRO A 151 -11.72 0.06 -27.95
C PRO A 151 -10.90 1.29 -27.56
N VAL A 152 -11.32 2.49 -27.97
CA VAL A 152 -10.64 3.74 -27.63
C VAL A 152 -10.79 4.04 -26.13
N LEU A 153 -12.01 3.89 -25.58
CA LEU A 153 -12.27 4.06 -24.15
C LEU A 153 -11.43 3.08 -23.32
N PHE A 154 -11.39 1.82 -23.75
CA PHE A 154 -10.58 0.78 -23.10
C PHE A 154 -9.08 1.13 -23.12
N ALA A 155 -8.55 1.56 -24.27
CA ALA A 155 -7.15 1.95 -24.40
C ALA A 155 -6.80 3.17 -23.54
N VAL A 156 -7.67 4.18 -23.49
CA VAL A 156 -7.49 5.37 -22.64
C VAL A 156 -7.52 4.97 -21.15
N ALA A 157 -8.48 4.14 -20.75
CA ALA A 157 -8.56 3.64 -19.38
C ALA A 157 -7.27 2.87 -18.98
N LEU A 158 -6.77 2.02 -19.87
CA LEU A 158 -5.56 1.21 -19.63
C LEU A 158 -4.30 2.10 -19.51
N ILE A 159 -4.16 3.12 -20.35
CA ILE A 159 -3.06 4.09 -20.25
C ILE A 159 -3.12 4.85 -18.93
N CYS A 160 -4.29 5.34 -18.56
CA CYS A 160 -4.49 6.04 -17.28
C CYS A 160 -4.19 5.13 -16.07
N ALA A 161 -4.64 3.88 -16.11
CA ALA A 161 -4.38 2.88 -15.07
C ALA A 161 -2.88 2.59 -14.94
N GLY A 162 -2.18 2.36 -16.06
CA GLY A 162 -0.75 2.11 -16.09
C GLY A 162 0.07 3.29 -15.53
N GLN A 163 -0.30 4.53 -15.89
CA GLN A 163 0.36 5.74 -15.36
C GLN A 163 0.13 5.90 -13.85
N SER A 164 -1.12 5.75 -13.38
CA SER A 164 -1.46 5.82 -11.96
C SER A 164 -0.72 4.77 -11.15
N SER A 165 -0.75 3.50 -11.58
CA SER A 165 -0.08 2.39 -10.91
C SER A 165 1.44 2.55 -10.85
N THR A 166 2.05 3.09 -11.92
CA THR A 166 3.50 3.35 -11.94
C THR A 166 3.91 4.38 -10.89
N ILE A 167 3.09 5.42 -10.67
CA ILE A 167 3.36 6.45 -9.66
C ILE A 167 3.22 5.86 -8.26
N THR A 168 2.07 5.27 -7.96
CA THR A 168 1.75 4.74 -6.62
C THR A 168 2.65 3.57 -6.24
N GLY A 169 2.93 2.65 -7.18
CA GLY A 169 3.84 1.53 -6.95
C GLY A 169 5.29 1.96 -6.69
N THR A 170 5.76 3.02 -7.37
CA THR A 170 7.10 3.58 -7.09
C THR A 170 7.17 4.16 -5.68
N LEU A 171 6.16 4.91 -5.25
CA LEU A 171 6.09 5.47 -3.90
C LEU A 171 6.00 4.39 -2.83
N ALA A 172 5.13 3.41 -3.03
CA ALA A 172 4.98 2.29 -2.12
C ALA A 172 6.30 1.51 -1.96
N GLY A 173 6.99 1.22 -3.07
CA GLY A 173 8.29 0.57 -3.05
C GLY A 173 9.36 1.36 -2.29
N GLN A 174 9.37 2.70 -2.42
CA GLN A 174 10.27 3.56 -1.67
C GLN A 174 10.02 3.48 -0.16
N ILE A 175 8.75 3.57 0.26
CA ILE A 175 8.36 3.51 1.68
C ILE A 175 8.71 2.15 2.29
N VAL A 176 8.44 1.06 1.57
CA VAL A 176 8.79 -0.29 2.02
C VAL A 176 10.30 -0.46 2.17
N MET A 177 11.09 0.01 1.19
CA MET A 177 12.55 -0.06 1.27
C MET A 177 13.11 0.76 2.43
N GLU A 178 12.57 1.93 2.69
CA GLU A 178 13.00 2.76 3.83
C GLU A 178 12.64 2.13 5.17
N GLY A 179 11.43 1.60 5.29
CA GLY A 179 10.94 1.00 6.54
C GLY A 179 11.61 -0.32 6.91
N PHE A 180 11.93 -1.18 5.92
CA PHE A 180 12.40 -2.55 6.20
C PHE A 180 13.89 -2.76 5.93
N VAL A 181 14.48 -2.06 4.97
CA VAL A 181 15.85 -2.33 4.53
C VAL A 181 16.85 -1.29 5.03
N ASN A 182 16.37 -0.15 5.54
CA ASN A 182 17.18 0.97 6.08
C ASN A 182 18.36 1.37 5.18
N ILE A 183 18.19 1.28 3.86
CA ILE A 183 19.20 1.63 2.88
C ILE A 183 19.17 3.15 2.65
N ARG A 184 20.23 3.83 3.10
CA ARG A 184 20.43 5.27 2.90
C ARG A 184 21.10 5.54 1.55
N LEU A 185 20.34 5.42 0.47
CA LEU A 185 20.80 5.81 -0.87
C LEU A 185 20.35 7.23 -1.21
N ARG A 186 21.11 7.91 -2.09
CA ARG A 186 20.66 9.18 -2.66
C ARG A 186 19.30 9.01 -3.32
N PRO A 187 18.35 9.96 -3.20
CA PRO A 187 16.97 9.80 -3.63
C PRO A 187 16.80 9.37 -5.10
N TRP A 188 17.62 9.89 -6.01
CA TRP A 188 17.58 9.52 -7.41
C TRP A 188 18.07 8.07 -7.66
N LEU A 189 19.14 7.65 -6.96
CA LEU A 189 19.71 6.30 -7.08
C LEU A 189 18.74 5.26 -6.52
N ARG A 190 18.13 5.56 -5.39
CA ARG A 190 17.09 4.70 -4.79
C ARG A 190 15.93 4.47 -5.77
N ARG A 191 15.42 5.53 -6.40
CA ARG A 191 14.36 5.44 -7.42
C ARG A 191 14.80 4.60 -8.63
N LEU A 192 16.04 4.77 -9.09
CA LEU A 192 16.58 4.00 -10.19
C LEU A 192 16.69 2.52 -9.84
N VAL A 193 17.25 2.19 -8.67
CA VAL A 193 17.41 0.80 -8.18
C VAL A 193 16.05 0.14 -8.01
N THR A 194 15.10 0.79 -7.36
CA THR A 194 13.74 0.24 -7.17
C THR A 194 13.06 -0.09 -8.49
N ARG A 195 13.20 0.78 -9.49
CA ARG A 195 12.65 0.52 -10.82
C ARG A 195 13.39 -0.57 -11.57
N ALA A 196 14.72 -0.59 -11.48
CA ALA A 196 15.53 -1.63 -12.12
C ALA A 196 15.20 -3.02 -11.57
N ILE A 197 15.07 -3.15 -10.24
CA ILE A 197 14.66 -4.40 -9.58
C ILE A 197 13.27 -4.89 -10.06
N ALA A 198 12.36 -3.98 -10.39
CA ALA A 198 11.04 -4.35 -10.90
C ALA A 198 11.07 -4.65 -12.42
N ILE A 199 11.76 -3.82 -13.21
CA ILE A 199 11.73 -3.88 -14.67
C ILE A 199 12.60 -5.05 -15.19
N ILE A 200 13.80 -5.24 -14.65
CA ILE A 200 14.74 -6.24 -15.16
C ILE A 200 14.16 -7.67 -15.12
N PRO A 201 13.61 -8.17 -14.00
CA PRO A 201 12.99 -9.49 -13.98
C PRO A 201 11.79 -9.60 -14.93
N ALA A 202 10.96 -8.56 -15.01
CA ALA A 202 9.79 -8.56 -15.90
C ALA A 202 10.23 -8.66 -17.38
N VAL A 203 11.20 -7.86 -17.81
CA VAL A 203 11.74 -7.89 -19.17
C VAL A 203 12.39 -9.24 -19.48
N LEU A 204 13.19 -9.78 -18.56
CA LEU A 204 13.83 -11.10 -18.73
C LEU A 204 12.78 -12.20 -18.88
N THR A 205 11.73 -12.18 -18.07
CA THR A 205 10.69 -13.20 -18.14
C THR A 205 9.89 -13.12 -19.44
N ILE A 206 9.52 -11.91 -19.88
CA ILE A 206 8.85 -11.71 -21.17
C ILE A 206 9.74 -12.13 -22.34
N ALA A 207 11.04 -11.82 -22.28
CA ALA A 207 12.01 -12.21 -23.31
C ALA A 207 12.18 -13.73 -23.43
N VAL A 208 12.12 -14.47 -22.29
CA VAL A 208 12.27 -15.92 -22.26
C VAL A 208 10.95 -16.65 -22.55
N ALA A 209 9.83 -16.21 -21.95
CA ALA A 209 8.56 -16.89 -22.04
C ALA A 209 7.64 -16.38 -23.19
N GLY A 210 8.04 -15.28 -23.85
CA GLY A 210 7.27 -14.65 -24.92
C GLY A 210 6.17 -13.69 -24.42
N GLU A 211 5.63 -12.90 -25.34
CA GLU A 211 4.60 -11.89 -25.01
C GLU A 211 3.30 -12.49 -24.46
N GLY A 212 2.95 -13.73 -24.86
CA GLY A 212 1.77 -14.45 -24.38
C GLY A 212 1.78 -14.77 -22.88
N ALA A 213 2.96 -14.93 -22.29
CA ALA A 213 3.13 -15.21 -20.87
C ALA A 213 2.90 -13.99 -19.96
N SER A 214 2.79 -12.77 -20.50
CA SER A 214 2.65 -11.54 -19.72
C SER A 214 1.37 -11.51 -18.89
N GLY A 215 0.26 -12.03 -19.43
CA GLY A 215 -1.02 -12.11 -18.73
C GLY A 215 -0.97 -13.08 -17.54
N GLU A 216 -0.44 -14.28 -17.74
CA GLU A 216 -0.29 -15.30 -16.69
C GLU A 216 0.64 -14.81 -15.57
N LEU A 217 1.76 -14.18 -15.92
CA LEU A 217 2.68 -13.56 -14.96
C LEU A 217 2.03 -12.47 -14.14
N LEU A 218 1.18 -11.67 -14.76
CA LEU A 218 0.46 -10.61 -14.09
C LEU A 218 -0.49 -11.20 -13.05
N VAL A 219 -1.28 -12.21 -13.39
CA VAL A 219 -2.17 -12.91 -12.46
C VAL A 219 -1.37 -13.60 -11.35
N PHE A 220 -0.31 -14.32 -11.69
CA PHE A 220 0.55 -14.99 -10.72
C PHE A 220 1.16 -14.02 -9.70
N SER A 221 1.61 -12.84 -10.16
CA SER A 221 2.13 -11.81 -9.25
C SER A 221 1.07 -11.31 -8.25
N GLN A 222 -0.19 -11.21 -8.68
CA GLN A 222 -1.30 -10.80 -7.79
C GLN A 222 -1.65 -11.90 -6.77
N VAL A 223 -1.55 -13.16 -7.16
CA VAL A 223 -1.70 -14.30 -6.25
C VAL A 223 -0.62 -14.28 -5.16
N LEU A 224 0.64 -14.04 -5.53
CA LEU A 224 1.72 -13.87 -4.56
C LEU A 224 1.48 -12.70 -3.59
N LEU A 225 0.97 -11.57 -4.10
CA LEU A 225 0.59 -10.43 -3.26
C LEU A 225 -0.53 -10.77 -2.29
N SER A 226 -1.53 -11.57 -2.71
CA SER A 226 -2.58 -12.06 -1.82
C SER A 226 -2.03 -12.90 -0.66
N MET A 227 -1.06 -13.77 -0.93
CA MET A 227 -0.41 -14.56 0.13
C MET A 227 0.33 -13.69 1.15
N GLN A 228 1.00 -12.63 0.69
CA GLN A 228 1.70 -11.67 1.56
C GLN A 228 0.73 -10.82 2.40
N LEU A 229 -0.51 -10.63 1.93
CA LEU A 229 -1.50 -9.78 2.58
C LEU A 229 -1.76 -10.18 4.03
N SER A 230 -1.79 -11.48 4.33
CA SER A 230 -1.97 -12.00 5.69
C SER A 230 -0.91 -11.49 6.66
N PHE A 231 0.34 -11.37 6.21
CA PHE A 231 1.47 -10.86 6.99
C PHE A 231 1.42 -9.34 7.23
N ALA A 232 0.66 -8.60 6.45
CA ALA A 232 0.44 -7.17 6.66
C ALA A 232 -0.79 -6.90 7.54
N VAL A 233 -1.90 -7.58 7.27
CA VAL A 233 -3.20 -7.33 7.92
C VAL A 233 -3.21 -7.81 9.37
N ILE A 234 -2.65 -8.98 9.67
CA ILE A 234 -2.68 -9.54 11.03
C ILE A 234 -1.93 -8.67 12.04
N PRO A 235 -0.66 -8.25 11.80
CA PRO A 235 0.02 -7.31 12.68
C PRO A 235 -0.71 -5.96 12.81
N LEU A 236 -1.31 -5.47 11.72
CA LEU A 236 -2.10 -4.25 11.75
C LEU A 236 -3.29 -4.38 12.71
N ILE A 237 -4.05 -5.49 12.64
CA ILE A 237 -5.17 -5.75 13.57
C ILE A 237 -4.68 -5.81 15.02
N HIS A 238 -3.53 -6.43 15.26
CA HIS A 238 -2.93 -6.48 16.59
C HIS A 238 -2.58 -5.07 17.11
N MET A 239 -1.91 -4.25 16.28
CA MET A 239 -1.49 -2.89 16.66
C MET A 239 -2.68 -1.99 16.99
N VAL A 240 -3.71 -1.95 16.12
CA VAL A 240 -4.89 -1.09 16.33
C VAL A 240 -5.83 -1.59 17.43
N SER A 241 -5.67 -2.87 17.85
CA SER A 241 -6.40 -3.48 18.98
C SER A 241 -5.70 -3.32 20.32
N ASP A 242 -4.45 -2.86 20.35
CA ASP A 242 -3.67 -2.74 21.58
C ASP A 242 -3.96 -1.44 22.32
N ARG A 243 -4.63 -1.53 23.48
CA ARG A 243 -4.94 -0.38 24.34
C ARG A 243 -3.70 0.35 24.87
N LYS A 244 -2.58 -0.34 25.02
CA LYS A 244 -1.34 0.29 25.52
C LYS A 244 -0.75 1.24 24.49
N ARG A 245 -0.93 0.94 23.19
CA ARG A 245 -0.45 1.76 22.06
C ARG A 245 -1.46 2.81 21.65
N MET A 246 -2.74 2.43 21.54
CA MET A 246 -3.80 3.27 20.98
C MET A 246 -4.57 4.08 22.03
N GLY A 247 -4.42 3.78 23.34
CA GLY A 247 -5.10 4.50 24.39
C GLY A 247 -6.61 4.55 24.20
N ALA A 248 -7.18 5.76 24.11
CA ALA A 248 -8.60 6.00 23.88
C ALA A 248 -9.05 5.70 22.42
N PHE A 249 -8.11 5.57 21.48
CA PHE A 249 -8.40 5.39 20.04
C PHE A 249 -8.37 3.92 19.60
N VAL A 250 -8.44 2.97 20.52
CA VAL A 250 -8.59 1.54 20.22
C VAL A 250 -9.83 1.28 19.37
N ILE A 251 -9.71 0.40 18.38
CA ILE A 251 -10.85 0.01 17.52
C ILE A 251 -11.98 -0.64 18.35
N ARG A 252 -13.22 -0.41 17.90
CA ARG A 252 -14.40 -0.98 18.54
C ARG A 252 -14.42 -2.51 18.40
N PRO A 253 -14.98 -3.26 19.39
CA PRO A 253 -14.99 -4.72 19.38
C PRO A 253 -15.59 -5.34 18.10
N TRP A 254 -16.67 -4.77 17.58
CA TRP A 254 -17.30 -5.27 16.34
C TRP A 254 -16.40 -5.08 15.11
N VAL A 255 -15.66 -3.94 15.03
CA VAL A 255 -14.67 -3.70 13.96
C VAL A 255 -13.53 -4.72 14.05
N LYS A 256 -13.05 -4.97 15.28
CA LYS A 256 -12.04 -6.01 15.53
C LYS A 256 -12.52 -7.39 15.08
N GLY A 257 -13.76 -7.77 15.43
CA GLY A 257 -14.37 -9.03 15.01
C GLY A 257 -14.46 -9.16 13.48
N LEU A 258 -14.94 -8.10 12.82
CA LEU A 258 -15.04 -8.06 11.36
C LEU A 258 -13.67 -8.13 10.69
N SER A 259 -12.66 -7.42 11.22
CA SER A 259 -11.29 -7.47 10.69
C SER A 259 -10.68 -8.86 10.79
N TRP A 260 -10.88 -9.55 11.91
CA TRP A 260 -10.45 -10.94 12.06
C TRP A 260 -11.19 -11.91 11.15
N ALA A 261 -12.51 -11.70 10.94
CA ALA A 261 -13.29 -12.51 9.99
C ALA A 261 -12.74 -12.33 8.55
N CYS A 262 -12.49 -11.10 8.11
CA CYS A 262 -11.90 -10.82 6.81
C CYS A 262 -10.49 -11.44 6.68
N ALA A 263 -9.62 -11.26 7.68
CA ALA A 263 -8.29 -11.86 7.70
C ALA A 263 -8.37 -13.41 7.63
N GLY A 264 -9.30 -14.00 8.37
CA GLY A 264 -9.55 -15.44 8.36
C GLY A 264 -9.95 -15.96 6.98
N ILE A 265 -10.86 -15.28 6.30
CA ILE A 265 -11.28 -15.62 4.93
C ILE A 265 -10.08 -15.58 3.98
N ILE A 266 -9.27 -14.52 4.04
CA ILE A 266 -8.06 -14.36 3.21
C ILE A 266 -7.10 -15.54 3.44
N VAL A 267 -6.81 -15.86 4.71
CA VAL A 267 -5.91 -16.96 5.06
C VAL A 267 -6.44 -18.29 4.55
N VAL A 268 -7.72 -18.59 4.78
CA VAL A 268 -8.37 -19.86 4.34
C VAL A 268 -8.32 -20.01 2.82
N LEU A 269 -8.64 -18.96 2.07
CA LEU A 269 -8.57 -18.99 0.61
C LEU A 269 -7.15 -19.22 0.10
N ASN A 270 -6.15 -18.53 0.68
CA ASN A 270 -4.75 -18.72 0.30
C ASN A 270 -4.23 -20.12 0.66
N VAL A 271 -4.58 -20.65 1.85
CA VAL A 271 -4.21 -22.03 2.23
C VAL A 271 -4.82 -23.03 1.27
N LYS A 272 -6.12 -22.87 0.93
CA LYS A 272 -6.79 -23.75 -0.04
C LYS A 272 -6.08 -23.73 -1.39
N LEU A 273 -5.73 -22.54 -1.90
CA LEU A 273 -4.98 -22.41 -3.16
C LEU A 273 -3.65 -23.14 -3.10
N VAL A 274 -2.84 -22.94 -2.05
CA VAL A 274 -1.55 -23.61 -1.90
C VAL A 274 -1.70 -25.13 -1.88
N VAL A 275 -2.70 -25.65 -1.16
CA VAL A 275 -2.98 -27.08 -1.10
C VAL A 275 -3.37 -27.63 -2.48
N ASP A 276 -4.22 -26.92 -3.20
CA ASP A 276 -4.69 -27.31 -4.53
C ASP A 276 -3.53 -27.31 -5.55
N GLU A 277 -2.67 -26.26 -5.53
CA GLU A 277 -1.53 -26.16 -6.44
C GLU A 277 -0.45 -27.22 -6.17
N VAL A 278 -0.06 -27.37 -4.91
CA VAL A 278 0.93 -28.38 -4.50
C VAL A 278 0.40 -29.80 -4.79
N GLY A 279 -0.88 -30.04 -4.54
CA GLY A 279 -1.55 -31.30 -4.88
C GLY A 279 -1.49 -31.58 -6.38
N GLY A 280 -1.75 -30.58 -7.21
CA GLY A 280 -1.64 -30.67 -8.67
C GLY A 280 -0.20 -30.99 -9.15
N TRP A 281 0.80 -30.36 -8.57
CA TRP A 281 2.21 -30.67 -8.90
C TRP A 281 2.62 -32.08 -8.47
N LEU A 282 2.18 -32.53 -7.30
CA LEU A 282 2.43 -33.91 -6.83
C LEU A 282 1.77 -34.95 -7.74
N ALA A 283 0.57 -34.69 -8.23
CA ALA A 283 -0.17 -35.59 -9.11
C ALA A 283 0.50 -35.72 -10.50
N LYS A 284 1.13 -34.66 -11.00
CA LYS A 284 1.88 -34.68 -12.27
C LYS A 284 3.15 -35.56 -12.21
N GLY A 285 3.71 -35.81 -11.03
CA GLY A 285 4.92 -36.63 -10.85
C GLY A 285 6.17 -36.02 -11.48
N GLY A 286 7.18 -36.84 -11.74
CA GLY A 286 8.42 -36.44 -12.40
C GLY A 286 9.16 -35.32 -11.66
N ALA A 287 9.80 -34.43 -12.41
CA ALA A 287 10.56 -33.30 -11.85
C ALA A 287 9.67 -32.29 -11.07
N ALA A 288 8.44 -32.05 -11.55
CA ALA A 288 7.47 -31.18 -10.88
C ALA A 288 7.05 -31.74 -9.52
N GLY A 289 6.76 -33.06 -9.44
CA GLY A 289 6.42 -33.71 -8.18
C GLY A 289 7.59 -33.76 -7.19
N ALA A 290 8.83 -33.93 -7.67
CA ALA A 290 10.02 -33.84 -6.84
C ALA A 290 10.23 -32.42 -6.31
N ALA A 291 10.12 -31.39 -7.15
CA ALA A 291 10.20 -30.00 -6.74
C ALA A 291 9.10 -29.64 -5.73
N ALA A 292 7.85 -30.10 -5.93
CA ALA A 292 6.76 -29.91 -4.98
C ALA A 292 7.11 -30.51 -3.61
N ARG A 293 7.62 -31.73 -3.57
CA ARG A 293 7.91 -32.46 -2.32
C ARG A 293 9.10 -31.88 -1.55
N PHE A 294 10.18 -31.56 -2.23
CA PHE A 294 11.44 -31.18 -1.59
C PHE A 294 11.63 -29.67 -1.44
N VAL A 295 10.94 -28.85 -2.22
CA VAL A 295 11.08 -27.39 -2.19
C VAL A 295 9.77 -26.74 -1.77
N ALA A 296 8.67 -26.94 -2.52
CA ALA A 296 7.44 -26.20 -2.29
C ALA A 296 6.82 -26.53 -0.92
N ILE A 297 6.67 -27.81 -0.56
CA ILE A 297 6.10 -28.19 0.75
C ILE A 297 6.90 -27.62 1.92
N PRO A 298 8.23 -27.79 2.02
CA PRO A 298 9.02 -27.19 3.10
C PRO A 298 8.89 -25.67 3.16
N VAL A 299 8.89 -24.98 2.03
CA VAL A 299 8.72 -23.53 1.96
C VAL A 299 7.34 -23.11 2.48
N PHE A 300 6.27 -23.73 1.99
CA PHE A 300 4.91 -23.37 2.44
C PHE A 300 4.67 -23.74 3.91
N VAL A 301 5.24 -24.83 4.40
CA VAL A 301 5.22 -25.17 5.82
C VAL A 301 5.95 -24.11 6.64
N ALA A 302 7.14 -23.69 6.22
CA ALA A 302 7.88 -22.62 6.91
C ALA A 302 7.12 -21.29 6.92
N VAL A 303 6.50 -20.91 5.80
CA VAL A 303 5.64 -19.71 5.69
C VAL A 303 4.41 -19.84 6.58
N GLY A 304 3.77 -21.01 6.64
CA GLY A 304 2.64 -21.29 7.52
C GLY A 304 3.00 -21.20 9.01
N LEU A 305 4.16 -21.77 9.39
CA LEU A 305 4.67 -21.66 10.75
C LEU A 305 5.02 -20.22 11.13
N LEU A 306 5.60 -19.45 10.17
CA LEU A 306 5.85 -18.04 10.38
C LEU A 306 4.55 -17.25 10.58
N LEU A 307 3.50 -17.55 9.81
CA LEU A 307 2.19 -16.92 9.97
C LEU A 307 1.57 -17.25 11.33
N LEU A 308 1.64 -18.51 11.75
CA LEU A 308 1.18 -18.93 13.09
C LEU A 308 1.97 -18.22 14.20
N TYR A 309 3.27 -18.06 14.02
CA TYR A 309 4.10 -17.28 14.95
C TYR A 309 3.62 -15.82 15.04
N VAL A 310 3.37 -15.15 13.90
CA VAL A 310 2.87 -13.76 13.84
C VAL A 310 1.50 -13.62 14.51
N ILE A 311 0.62 -14.61 14.35
CA ILE A 311 -0.69 -14.63 15.03
C ILE A 311 -0.52 -14.80 16.55
N ALA A 312 0.38 -15.67 16.96
CA ALA A 312 0.57 -16.04 18.37
C ALA A 312 1.49 -15.06 19.13
N GLU A 313 2.31 -14.29 18.45
CA GLU A 313 3.30 -13.38 19.02
C GLU A 313 2.74 -12.49 20.15
N PRO A 314 1.60 -11.80 19.99
CA PRO A 314 1.06 -10.96 21.06
C PRO A 314 0.64 -11.73 22.30
N VAL A 315 0.26 -13.02 22.14
CA VAL A 315 -0.12 -13.90 23.26
C VAL A 315 1.12 -14.49 23.94
N LEU A 316 2.08 -14.94 23.13
CA LEU A 316 3.32 -15.56 23.63
C LEU A 316 4.23 -14.57 24.36
N PHE A 317 4.24 -13.31 23.92
CA PHE A 317 5.12 -12.28 24.47
C PHE A 317 4.38 -11.18 25.25
N ALA A 318 3.11 -11.37 25.59
CA ALA A 318 2.31 -10.42 26.36
C ALA A 318 2.95 -10.01 27.71
N GLY A 319 3.87 -10.83 28.25
CA GLY A 319 4.61 -10.54 29.48
C GLY A 319 6.02 -9.97 29.32
N ARG A 320 6.60 -9.97 28.09
CA ARG A 320 8.01 -9.58 27.86
C ARG A 320 8.21 -8.14 27.38
N GLY A 321 7.19 -7.36 27.23
CA GLY A 321 7.26 -6.04 26.60
C GLY A 321 7.37 -4.84 27.54
N LYS A 322 8.33 -4.80 28.44
CA LYS A 322 9.00 -3.54 28.75
C LYS A 322 10.21 -3.41 27.80
N ARG A 323 10.00 -3.03 26.55
CA ARG A 323 11.02 -2.22 25.90
C ARG A 323 11.03 -0.91 26.67
N GLN A 324 11.96 -0.81 27.61
CA GLN A 324 12.40 0.50 28.07
C GLN A 324 12.67 1.34 26.81
N PRO A 325 12.23 2.60 26.78
CA PRO A 325 12.78 3.53 25.79
C PRO A 325 14.29 3.36 25.82
N PRO A 326 14.98 3.45 24.67
CA PRO A 326 16.43 3.32 24.67
C PRO A 326 16.92 4.19 25.82
N ASP A 327 17.68 3.54 26.72
CA ASP A 327 18.26 4.20 27.87
C ASP A 327 19.08 5.33 27.29
N VAL A 328 18.53 6.53 27.36
CA VAL A 328 19.27 7.73 27.07
C VAL A 328 20.27 7.78 28.23
N HIS A 329 21.46 7.28 27.98
CA HIS A 329 22.56 7.47 28.90
C HIS A 329 22.59 8.96 29.23
N HIS A 330 22.01 9.33 30.35
CA HIS A 330 22.35 10.57 31.00
C HIS A 330 23.77 10.37 31.51
N PRO A 331 24.79 11.00 30.93
CA PRO A 331 26.11 10.97 31.54
C PRO A 331 25.92 11.56 32.93
N GLU A 332 26.36 10.81 33.97
CA GLU A 332 26.46 11.34 35.34
C GLU A 332 27.32 12.60 35.23
N ILE A 333 26.75 13.73 35.60
CA ILE A 333 27.44 15.02 35.56
C ILE A 333 28.23 15.11 36.85
N ASP A 334 29.37 14.42 36.89
CA ASP A 334 30.25 14.43 38.05
C ASP A 334 31.35 15.53 38.03
N ASP A 335 31.54 16.22 36.91
CA ASP A 335 32.48 17.33 36.80
C ASP A 335 31.86 18.50 36.04
N VAL A 336 31.31 19.46 36.76
CA VAL A 336 30.91 20.75 36.19
C VAL A 336 32.17 21.66 36.07
N GLU A 337 32.90 21.55 34.98
CA GLU A 337 33.81 22.62 34.62
C GLU A 337 33.03 23.93 34.41
N PRO A 338 33.56 25.09 34.84
CA PRO A 338 32.89 26.38 34.64
C PRO A 338 32.57 26.56 33.17
N ALA A 339 31.28 26.77 32.91
CA ALA A 339 30.70 26.76 31.54
C ALA A 339 31.47 27.77 30.66
N ARG A 340 32.11 27.28 29.61
CA ARG A 340 32.62 28.15 28.55
C ARG A 340 31.41 28.87 27.91
N PRO A 341 31.50 30.16 27.63
CA PRO A 341 30.41 30.90 27.02
C PRO A 341 29.98 30.22 25.71
N PHE A 342 28.71 30.02 25.54
CA PHE A 342 28.17 29.41 24.33
C PHE A 342 28.51 30.29 23.12
N ARG A 343 29.02 29.70 22.06
CA ARG A 343 29.28 30.40 20.80
C ARG A 343 28.06 30.40 19.86
N LYS A 344 27.18 29.42 19.97
CA LYS A 344 25.93 29.30 19.25
C LYS A 344 24.96 28.49 20.11
N ILE A 345 23.72 28.86 20.11
CA ILE A 345 22.64 28.13 20.76
C ILE A 345 21.66 27.68 19.67
N ALA A 346 21.25 26.41 19.69
CA ALA A 346 20.24 25.89 18.78
C ALA A 346 19.01 25.48 19.60
N ALA A 347 17.83 25.90 19.18
CA ALA A 347 16.56 25.48 19.72
C ALA A 347 15.83 24.62 18.67
N ALA A 348 15.49 23.40 19.05
CA ALA A 348 14.67 22.54 18.22
C ALA A 348 13.20 22.85 18.51
N LEU A 349 12.43 23.12 17.46
CA LEU A 349 11.00 23.44 17.52
C LEU A 349 10.21 22.34 16.80
N ASP A 350 9.10 21.93 17.40
CA ASP A 350 8.18 20.94 16.80
C ASP A 350 6.78 21.51 16.52
N PHE A 351 6.64 22.84 16.64
CA PHE A 351 5.38 23.59 16.57
C PHE A 351 4.34 23.12 17.62
N GLY A 352 4.84 22.62 18.75
CA GLY A 352 4.03 22.22 19.90
C GLY A 352 3.80 23.38 20.89
N GLU A 353 2.92 23.13 21.87
CA GLU A 353 2.59 24.10 22.93
C GLU A 353 3.83 24.53 23.78
N ALA A 354 4.86 23.69 23.83
CA ALA A 354 6.08 23.95 24.57
C ALA A 354 7.06 24.90 23.85
N ASP A 355 6.89 25.15 22.56
CA ASP A 355 7.86 25.88 21.74
C ASP A 355 8.01 27.34 22.18
N ALA A 356 6.93 27.99 22.64
CA ALA A 356 7.00 29.35 23.17
C ALA A 356 7.92 29.42 24.41
N GLU A 357 7.86 28.43 25.30
CA GLU A 357 8.72 28.37 26.48
C GLU A 357 10.18 28.03 26.10
N VAL A 358 10.36 27.06 25.18
CA VAL A 358 11.70 26.70 24.63
C VAL A 358 12.34 27.88 23.97
N LEU A 359 11.62 28.62 23.15
CA LEU A 359 12.09 29.80 22.44
C LEU A 359 12.47 30.91 23.42
N SER A 360 11.63 31.18 24.40
CA SER A 360 11.88 32.19 25.43
C SER A 360 13.16 31.89 26.23
N ARG A 361 13.34 30.63 26.65
CA ARG A 361 14.54 30.20 27.39
C ARG A 361 15.78 30.21 26.51
N ALA A 362 15.70 29.74 25.27
CA ALA A 362 16.82 29.76 24.34
C ALA A 362 17.26 31.18 23.96
N ALA A 363 16.28 32.07 23.76
CA ALA A 363 16.57 33.51 23.51
C ALA A 363 17.22 34.19 24.71
N GLY A 364 16.76 33.88 25.93
CA GLY A 364 17.38 34.40 27.17
C GLY A 364 18.82 33.91 27.32
N LEU A 365 19.11 32.64 27.04
CA LEU A 365 20.48 32.10 27.05
C LEU A 365 21.36 32.69 25.97
N ALA A 366 20.83 32.90 24.74
CA ALA A 366 21.57 33.51 23.64
C ALA A 366 21.93 34.95 23.93
N ALA A 367 21.00 35.72 24.50
CA ALA A 367 21.25 37.09 24.92
C ALA A 367 22.29 37.17 26.05
N ALA A 368 22.20 36.31 27.05
CA ALA A 368 23.17 36.26 28.16
C ALA A 368 24.58 35.92 27.70
N ASN A 369 24.71 35.05 26.68
CA ASN A 369 26.02 34.65 26.12
C ASN A 369 26.46 35.48 24.91
N ARG A 370 25.66 36.45 24.47
CA ARG A 370 25.89 37.29 23.27
C ARG A 370 26.24 36.44 22.03
N CYS A 371 25.51 35.35 21.82
CA CYS A 371 25.74 34.43 20.71
C CYS A 371 24.46 34.27 19.84
N PRO A 372 24.60 33.90 18.56
CA PRO A 372 23.48 33.71 17.68
C PRO A 372 22.61 32.50 18.14
N LEU A 373 21.31 32.67 18.01
CA LEU A 373 20.31 31.60 18.20
C LEU A 373 19.97 31.00 16.84
N LEU A 374 20.10 29.67 16.73
CA LEU A 374 19.71 28.89 15.56
C LEU A 374 18.42 28.16 15.88
N LEU A 375 17.39 28.41 15.09
CA LEU A 375 16.14 27.65 15.18
C LEU A 375 16.23 26.44 14.24
N VAL A 376 15.96 25.27 14.76
CA VAL A 376 16.00 24.01 14.01
C VAL A 376 14.63 23.36 14.10
N HIS A 377 13.99 23.20 12.96
CA HIS A 377 12.77 22.40 12.86
C HIS A 377 13.08 21.12 12.10
N CYS A 378 12.77 19.98 12.71
CA CYS A 378 12.96 18.68 12.09
C CYS A 378 11.61 18.12 11.65
N VAL A 379 11.38 18.05 10.35
CA VAL A 379 10.17 17.43 9.80
C VAL A 379 10.39 15.93 9.69
N GLU A 380 9.99 15.18 10.71
CA GLU A 380 9.94 13.73 10.65
C GLU A 380 8.64 13.28 9.98
N SER A 381 8.60 13.23 8.66
CA SER A 381 7.56 12.50 7.97
C SER A 381 8.20 11.42 7.09
N ALA A 382 7.75 10.18 7.25
CA ALA A 382 8.15 9.09 6.37
C ALA A 382 7.83 9.42 4.90
N GLY A 383 6.79 10.21 4.65
CA GLY A 383 6.44 10.75 3.34
C GLY A 383 7.46 11.76 2.81
N ALA A 384 7.97 12.67 3.66
CA ALA A 384 8.99 13.65 3.26
C ALA A 384 10.33 12.98 2.98
N ALA A 385 10.73 12.01 3.80
CA ALA A 385 11.91 11.19 3.58
C ALA A 385 11.81 10.37 2.28
N ALA A 386 10.64 9.76 2.01
CA ALA A 386 10.38 9.00 0.79
C ALA A 386 10.41 9.86 -0.49
N MET A 387 10.11 11.14 -0.39
CA MET A 387 10.05 12.06 -1.54
C MET A 387 11.35 12.83 -1.82
N GLY A 388 12.40 12.58 -1.07
CA GLY A 388 13.73 13.08 -1.39
C GLY A 388 14.17 14.32 -0.63
N GLY A 389 13.61 14.60 0.52
CA GLY A 389 14.20 15.51 1.51
C GLY A 389 14.14 17.02 1.23
N GLU A 390 13.63 17.42 0.05
CA GLU A 390 13.37 18.82 -0.28
C GLU A 390 11.87 19.06 -0.47
N ILE A 391 11.10 18.71 0.54
CA ILE A 391 9.83 19.40 0.72
C ILE A 391 10.16 20.59 1.64
N THR A 392 10.63 21.65 1.06
CA THR A 392 10.40 22.95 1.62
C THR A 392 8.90 23.11 1.68
N ASP A 393 8.31 22.85 2.85
CA ASP A 393 6.95 23.21 3.13
C ASP A 393 6.94 24.74 3.10
N THR A 394 6.59 25.29 1.94
CA THR A 394 6.54 26.75 1.70
C THR A 394 5.58 27.45 2.64
N GLU A 395 4.74 26.74 3.39
CA GLU A 395 3.93 27.27 4.48
C GLU A 395 4.71 27.35 5.79
N SER A 396 5.59 26.39 6.13
CA SER A 396 6.42 26.49 7.34
C SER A 396 7.57 27.50 7.20
N GLU A 397 8.04 27.79 5.99
CA GLU A 397 8.99 28.90 5.75
C GLU A 397 8.36 30.29 5.88
N LYS A 398 7.04 30.41 5.70
CA LYS A 398 6.34 31.69 5.88
C LYS A 398 6.00 32.01 7.33
N ASP A 399 6.02 31.01 8.20
CA ASP A 399 5.71 31.13 9.64
C ASP A 399 7.00 31.27 10.48
N LEU A 400 8.19 31.18 9.89
CA LEU A 400 9.51 31.50 10.46
C LEU A 400 9.96 32.90 10.07
#